data_07dda149bb2f173b31bef790f949f5a8
#
_entry.id   07dda149bb2f173b31bef790f949f5a8
#
_cell.length_a   1.000
_cell.length_b   1.000
_cell.length_c   1.000
_cell.angle_alpha   90.00
_cell.angle_beta   90.00
_cell.angle_gamma   90.00
#
_symmetry.space_group_name_H-M   'P 1'
#
loop_
_entity.id
_entity.type
_entity.pdbx_description
1 polymer ?
#
loop_
_entity_poly.entity_id
_entity_poly.type
_entity_poly.pdbx_seq_one_letter_code
_entity_poly.pdbx_strand_id
1 'polypeptide(L)'
;MLSKVGRYEYLLSKLVMSILISILQTGIMAVCMFVVRDMDFGIAKPGFLLFILLLGLIFNVLSMAVGILIGDVMGANYAVFAIWTVSALLAGLYFSIEGSSAVIKCLSYLTPQRWFMKGTEMLMVGDQTAYPMILCITLAYLIVI
;
A
#
# COMPACT_ATOMS: atom_id res chain seq x y z
N MET A 1 -15.93 21.42 26.72
CA MET A 1 -16.59 21.83 25.45
C MET A 1 -16.05 20.94 24.36
N LEU A 2 -16.71 19.82 24.08
CA LEU A 2 -16.38 18.97 22.92
C LEU A 2 -16.90 19.73 21.69
N SER A 3 -15.98 20.22 20.85
CA SER A 3 -16.34 20.88 19.60
C SER A 3 -17.18 19.90 18.76
N LYS A 4 -18.30 20.36 18.25
CA LYS A 4 -19.14 19.64 17.30
C LYS A 4 -18.42 19.55 15.96
N VAL A 5 -17.33 18.76 15.91
CA VAL A 5 -16.67 18.44 14.65
C VAL A 5 -17.61 17.53 13.88
N GLY A 6 -18.05 17.98 12.72
CA GLY A 6 -18.92 17.20 11.85
C GLY A 6 -18.24 15.88 11.44
N ARG A 7 -19.00 14.82 11.24
CA ARG A 7 -18.44 13.53 10.79
C ARG A 7 -17.59 13.69 9.53
N TYR A 8 -18.00 14.55 8.63
CA TYR A 8 -17.28 14.84 7.38
C TYR A 8 -15.93 15.53 7.62
N GLU A 9 -15.89 16.50 8.55
CA GLU A 9 -14.65 17.21 8.91
C GLU A 9 -13.63 16.24 9.54
N TYR A 10 -14.10 15.33 10.39
CA TYR A 10 -13.27 14.29 10.98
C TYR A 10 -12.70 13.34 9.91
N LEU A 11 -13.54 12.82 9.01
CA LEU A 11 -13.09 11.93 7.92
C LEU A 11 -12.12 12.64 6.98
N LEU A 12 -12.42 13.88 6.60
CA LEU A 12 -11.56 14.67 5.73
C LEU A 12 -10.19 14.91 6.36
N SER A 13 -10.15 15.29 7.65
CA SER A 13 -8.88 15.50 8.34
C SER A 13 -8.03 14.21 8.42
N LYS A 14 -8.66 13.07 8.65
CA LYS A 14 -7.98 11.75 8.64
C LYS A 14 -7.44 11.38 7.26
N LEU A 15 -8.22 11.65 6.21
CA LEU A 15 -7.80 11.40 4.83
C LEU A 15 -6.61 12.29 4.44
N VAL A 16 -6.65 13.56 4.78
CA VAL A 16 -5.51 14.49 4.57
C VAL A 16 -4.27 14.00 5.31
N MET A 17 -4.41 13.57 6.57
CA MET A 17 -3.30 12.99 7.33
C MET A 17 -2.75 11.71 6.69
N SER A 18 -3.61 10.83 6.18
CA SER A 18 -3.19 9.62 5.46
C SER A 18 -2.35 9.95 4.22
N ILE A 19 -2.76 10.95 3.46
CA ILE A 19 -2.00 11.43 2.29
C ILE A 19 -0.65 12.00 2.71
N LEU A 20 -0.62 12.84 3.73
CA LEU A 20 0.63 13.44 4.24
C LEU A 20 1.61 12.38 4.73
N ILE A 21 1.12 11.37 5.46
CA ILE A 21 1.94 10.25 5.94
C ILE A 21 2.49 9.44 4.74
N SER A 22 1.68 9.16 3.72
CA SER A 22 2.12 8.45 2.52
C SER A 22 3.21 9.21 1.78
N ILE A 23 3.06 10.54 1.65
CA ILE A 23 4.07 11.42 1.04
C ILE A 23 5.36 11.41 1.87
N LEU A 24 5.26 11.50 3.19
CA LEU A 24 6.41 11.46 4.09
C LEU A 24 7.17 10.14 3.98
N GLN A 25 6.47 9.00 4.02
CA GLN A 25 7.06 7.67 3.85
C GLN A 25 7.79 7.54 2.51
N THR A 26 7.14 7.99 1.42
CA THR A 26 7.73 7.97 0.08
C THR A 26 8.94 8.90 -0.01
N GLY A 27 8.89 10.06 0.65
CA GLY A 27 10.01 11.00 0.74
C GLY A 27 11.22 10.40 1.46
N ILE A 28 11.01 9.70 2.57
CA ILE A 28 12.07 8.98 3.28
C ILE A 28 12.70 7.92 2.37
N MET A 29 11.88 7.12 1.68
CA MET A 29 12.38 6.12 0.73
C MET A 29 13.15 6.75 -0.43
N ALA A 30 12.69 7.89 -0.95
CA ALA A 30 13.40 8.64 -1.98
C ALA A 30 14.79 9.07 -1.49
N VAL A 31 14.88 9.65 -0.31
CA VAL A 31 16.17 10.03 0.29
C VAL A 31 17.09 8.82 0.42
N CYS A 32 16.59 7.69 0.95
CA CYS A 32 17.37 6.46 1.05
C CYS A 32 17.88 5.99 -0.33
N MET A 33 17.04 6.01 -1.35
CA MET A 33 17.42 5.62 -2.72
C MET A 33 18.44 6.56 -3.37
N PHE A 34 18.43 7.85 -3.00
CA PHE A 34 19.42 8.81 -3.48
C PHE A 34 20.75 8.73 -2.74
N VAL A 35 20.71 8.40 -1.43
CA VAL A 35 21.92 8.25 -0.60
C VAL A 35 22.65 6.95 -0.92
N VAL A 36 21.91 5.86 -1.12
CA VAL A 36 22.48 4.55 -1.51
C VAL A 36 22.58 4.50 -3.04
N ARG A 37 23.67 5.08 -3.55
CA ARG A 37 23.89 5.33 -4.98
C ARG A 37 23.95 4.08 -5.86
N ASP A 38 24.31 2.94 -5.28
CA ASP A 38 24.59 1.68 -5.99
C ASP A 38 23.40 0.73 -6.08
N MET A 39 22.20 1.14 -5.58
CA MET A 39 21.00 0.34 -5.76
C MET A 39 20.39 0.57 -7.14
N ASP A 40 20.75 -0.31 -8.06
CA ASP A 40 20.04 -0.45 -9.33
C ASP A 40 18.92 -1.49 -9.17
N PHE A 41 17.67 -1.02 -9.16
CA PHE A 41 16.50 -1.88 -9.06
C PHE A 41 16.01 -2.38 -10.43
N GLY A 42 16.74 -2.07 -11.51
CA GLY A 42 16.29 -2.37 -12.88
C GLY A 42 15.04 -1.59 -13.32
N ILE A 43 14.61 -0.62 -12.50
CA ILE A 43 13.42 0.20 -12.74
C ILE A 43 13.76 1.67 -12.59
N ALA A 44 13.10 2.52 -13.37
CA ALA A 44 13.18 3.96 -13.18
C ALA A 44 12.75 4.35 -11.76
N LYS A 45 13.66 4.97 -10.98
CA LYS A 45 13.42 5.37 -9.59
C LYS A 45 12.09 6.11 -9.36
N PRO A 46 11.65 7.05 -10.24
CA PRO A 46 10.36 7.71 -10.07
C PRO A 46 9.16 6.74 -10.16
N GLY A 47 9.21 5.74 -11.03
CA GLY A 47 8.15 4.73 -11.15
C GLY A 47 8.00 3.88 -9.89
N PHE A 48 9.12 3.47 -9.32
CA PHE A 48 9.14 2.72 -8.06
C PHE A 48 8.60 3.56 -6.88
N LEU A 49 9.00 4.83 -6.79
CA LEU A 49 8.49 5.75 -5.76
C LEU A 49 6.98 6.00 -5.90
N LEU A 50 6.48 6.12 -7.13
CA LEU A 50 5.04 6.21 -7.37
C LEU A 50 4.31 4.98 -6.85
N PHE A 51 4.83 3.77 -7.08
CA PHE A 51 4.23 2.54 -6.60
C PHE A 51 4.22 2.48 -5.07
N ILE A 52 5.32 2.85 -4.40
CA ILE A 52 5.38 2.93 -2.93
C ILE A 52 4.34 3.92 -2.39
N LEU A 53 4.19 5.09 -3.02
CA LEU A 53 3.22 6.10 -2.63
C LEU A 53 1.78 5.54 -2.72
N LEU A 54 1.43 4.92 -3.83
CA LEU A 54 0.11 4.37 -4.05
C LEU A 54 -0.22 3.21 -3.10
N LEU A 55 0.73 2.31 -2.88
CA LEU A 55 0.59 1.21 -1.93
C LEU A 55 0.44 1.74 -0.50
N GLY A 56 1.26 2.71 -0.11
CA GLY A 56 1.17 3.38 1.18
C GLY A 56 -0.19 4.05 1.39
N LEU A 57 -0.76 4.66 0.35
CA LEU A 57 -2.08 5.27 0.40
C LEU A 57 -3.17 4.23 0.70
N ILE A 58 -3.16 3.08 0.02
CA ILE A 58 -4.12 1.99 0.27
C ILE A 58 -4.07 1.55 1.74
N PHE A 59 -2.87 1.29 2.28
CA PHE A 59 -2.73 0.82 3.66
C PHE A 59 -3.06 1.90 4.69
N ASN A 60 -2.79 3.16 4.42
CA ASN A 60 -3.16 4.25 5.31
C ASN A 60 -4.68 4.44 5.36
N VAL A 61 -5.38 4.33 4.23
CA VAL A 61 -6.86 4.39 4.19
C VAL A 61 -7.46 3.16 4.87
N LEU A 62 -6.90 1.96 4.63
CA LEU A 62 -7.30 0.74 5.33
C LEU A 62 -7.12 0.87 6.85
N SER A 63 -5.99 1.41 7.29
CA SER A 63 -5.72 1.67 8.72
C SER A 63 -6.76 2.63 9.32
N MET A 64 -7.14 3.65 8.57
CA MET A 64 -8.20 4.57 8.99
C MET A 64 -9.55 3.86 9.13
N ALA A 65 -9.94 3.03 8.16
CA ALA A 65 -11.18 2.27 8.19
C ALA A 65 -11.21 1.29 9.37
N VAL A 66 -10.14 0.53 9.60
CA VAL A 66 -10.00 -0.38 10.74
C VAL A 66 -10.05 0.38 12.07
N GLY A 67 -9.42 1.56 12.14
CA GLY A 67 -9.44 2.40 13.33
C GLY A 67 -10.85 2.89 13.69
N ILE A 68 -11.68 3.18 12.69
CA ILE A 68 -13.08 3.57 12.89
C ILE A 68 -13.92 2.39 13.38
N LEU A 69 -13.68 1.19 12.85
CA LEU A 69 -14.45 -0.01 13.19
C LEU A 69 -14.14 -0.53 14.61
N ILE A 70 -12.88 -0.50 15.02
CA ILE A 70 -12.45 -1.05 16.32
C ILE A 70 -12.68 -0.04 17.45
N GLY A 71 -12.55 1.27 17.16
CA GLY A 71 -12.76 2.33 18.15
C GLY A 71 -11.69 2.43 19.25
N ASP A 72 -10.80 1.44 19.36
CA ASP A 72 -9.65 1.44 20.27
C ASP A 72 -8.33 1.53 19.48
N VAL A 73 -7.45 2.46 19.87
CA VAL A 73 -6.21 2.75 19.14
C VAL A 73 -5.23 1.56 19.16
N MET A 74 -5.11 0.90 20.31
CA MET A 74 -4.19 -0.24 20.43
C MET A 74 -4.68 -1.45 19.62
N GLY A 75 -5.96 -1.80 19.78
CA GLY A 75 -6.59 -2.87 19.02
C GLY A 75 -6.55 -2.64 17.52
N ALA A 76 -6.79 -1.40 17.08
CA ALA A 76 -6.70 -1.02 15.67
C ALA A 76 -5.27 -1.21 15.13
N ASN A 77 -4.25 -0.79 15.85
CA ASN A 77 -2.85 -0.95 15.42
C ASN A 77 -2.46 -2.43 15.29
N TYR A 78 -2.84 -3.28 16.24
CA TYR A 78 -2.58 -4.73 16.14
C TYR A 78 -3.33 -5.36 14.97
N ALA A 79 -4.58 -4.99 14.75
CA ALA A 79 -5.38 -5.50 13.63
C ALA A 79 -4.78 -5.11 12.28
N VAL A 80 -4.39 -3.84 12.11
CA VAL A 80 -3.76 -3.35 10.87
C VAL A 80 -2.42 -4.03 10.63
N PHE A 81 -1.61 -4.19 11.68
CA PHE A 81 -0.33 -4.90 11.58
C PHE A 81 -0.54 -6.37 11.16
N ALA A 82 -1.53 -7.05 11.74
CA ALA A 82 -1.86 -8.42 11.39
C ALA A 82 -2.34 -8.53 9.93
N ILE A 83 -3.23 -7.63 9.50
CA ILE A 83 -3.73 -7.59 8.11
C ILE A 83 -2.55 -7.34 7.15
N TRP A 84 -1.68 -6.39 7.45
CA TRP A 84 -0.51 -6.08 6.63
C TRP A 84 0.44 -7.29 6.53
N THR A 85 0.75 -7.93 7.65
CA THR A 85 1.66 -9.07 7.71
C THR A 85 1.11 -10.27 6.94
N VAL A 86 -0.16 -10.62 7.18
CA VAL A 86 -0.82 -11.73 6.47
C VAL A 86 -0.91 -11.44 4.98
N SER A 87 -1.27 -10.22 4.58
CA SER A 87 -1.34 -9.86 3.17
C SER A 87 0.03 -9.86 2.49
N ALA A 88 1.09 -9.47 3.20
CA ALA A 88 2.47 -9.53 2.70
C ALA A 88 2.97 -10.98 2.51
N LEU A 89 2.63 -11.88 3.44
CA LEU A 89 2.91 -13.31 3.30
C LEU A 89 2.17 -13.91 2.10
N LEU A 90 0.86 -13.63 1.98
CA LEU A 90 0.04 -14.11 0.86
C LEU A 90 0.48 -13.53 -0.48
N ALA A 91 0.98 -12.30 -0.51
CA ALA A 91 1.51 -11.68 -1.73
C ALA A 91 2.80 -12.36 -2.23
N GLY A 92 3.50 -13.10 -1.36
CA GLY A 92 4.78 -13.73 -1.69
C GLY A 92 5.98 -12.81 -1.48
N LEU A 93 5.86 -11.76 -0.64
CA LEU A 93 6.96 -10.84 -0.36
C LEU A 93 8.13 -11.52 0.36
N TYR A 94 7.85 -12.53 1.17
CA TYR A 94 8.86 -13.23 1.97
C TYR A 94 9.21 -14.61 1.42
N PHE A 95 8.27 -15.24 0.69
CA PHE A 95 8.43 -16.59 0.16
C PHE A 95 7.85 -16.66 -1.24
N SER A 96 8.53 -17.35 -2.17
CA SER A 96 7.96 -17.62 -3.49
C SER A 96 6.69 -18.46 -3.37
N ILE A 97 5.59 -17.97 -3.95
CA ILE A 97 4.30 -18.68 -3.97
C ILE A 97 4.11 -19.54 -5.23
N GLU A 98 5.12 -19.64 -6.09
CA GLU A 98 5.03 -20.37 -7.36
C GLU A 98 4.72 -21.86 -7.15
N GLY A 99 5.31 -22.46 -6.11
CA GLY A 99 5.07 -23.84 -5.69
C GLY A 99 3.82 -24.05 -4.80
N SER A 100 3.10 -22.99 -4.46
CA SER A 100 1.96 -23.05 -3.55
C SER A 100 0.69 -23.58 -4.22
N SER A 101 -0.27 -24.02 -3.41
CA SER A 101 -1.57 -24.51 -3.88
C SER A 101 -2.33 -23.42 -4.67
N ALA A 102 -3.25 -23.85 -5.54
CA ALA A 102 -4.10 -22.94 -6.31
C ALA A 102 -4.91 -21.97 -5.43
N VAL A 103 -5.31 -22.42 -4.23
CA VAL A 103 -6.03 -21.60 -3.25
C VAL A 103 -5.16 -20.43 -2.78
N ILE A 104 -3.90 -20.66 -2.41
CA ILE A 104 -2.97 -19.62 -1.96
C ILE A 104 -2.72 -18.63 -3.10
N LYS A 105 -2.54 -19.12 -4.32
CA LYS A 105 -2.37 -18.27 -5.51
C LYS A 105 -3.62 -17.39 -5.75
N CYS A 106 -4.81 -17.94 -5.62
CA CYS A 106 -6.04 -17.17 -5.76
C CYS A 106 -6.16 -16.09 -4.66
N LEU A 107 -5.89 -16.45 -3.40
CA LEU A 107 -5.92 -15.52 -2.27
C LEU A 107 -4.86 -14.41 -2.40
N SER A 108 -3.71 -14.70 -3.01
CA SER A 108 -2.66 -13.70 -3.20
C SER A 108 -3.13 -12.52 -4.07
N TYR A 109 -3.99 -12.77 -5.07
CA TYR A 109 -4.54 -11.70 -5.92
C TYR A 109 -5.54 -10.78 -5.19
N LEU A 110 -6.01 -11.17 -4.01
CA LEU A 110 -6.80 -10.30 -3.14
C LEU A 110 -5.94 -9.31 -2.34
N THR A 111 -4.61 -9.44 -2.40
CA THR A 111 -3.71 -8.55 -1.67
C THR A 111 -3.18 -7.46 -2.59
N PRO A 112 -3.19 -6.18 -2.16
CA PRO A 112 -2.65 -5.09 -2.99
C PRO A 112 -1.16 -5.28 -3.28
N GLN A 113 -0.37 -5.80 -2.34
CA GLN A 113 1.06 -6.02 -2.51
C GLN A 113 1.39 -6.93 -3.71
N ARG A 114 0.56 -7.96 -3.97
CA ARG A 114 0.78 -8.87 -5.12
C ARG A 114 0.73 -8.13 -6.45
N TRP A 115 -0.22 -7.22 -6.60
CA TRP A 115 -0.36 -6.43 -7.81
C TRP A 115 0.79 -5.44 -8.00
N PHE A 116 1.27 -4.85 -6.90
CA PHE A 116 2.43 -3.96 -6.94
C PHE A 116 3.71 -4.71 -7.29
N MET A 117 3.92 -5.93 -6.76
CA MET A 117 5.02 -6.78 -7.19
C MET A 117 4.96 -7.08 -8.68
N LYS A 118 3.78 -7.50 -9.18
CA LYS A 118 3.59 -7.76 -10.61
C LYS A 118 3.83 -6.52 -11.47
N GLY A 119 3.34 -5.36 -11.04
CA GLY A 119 3.61 -4.09 -11.73
C GLY A 119 5.10 -3.75 -11.76
N THR A 120 5.81 -4.02 -10.68
CA THR A 120 7.26 -3.84 -10.59
C THR A 120 7.99 -4.77 -11.57
N GLU A 121 7.61 -6.06 -11.62
CA GLU A 121 8.14 -7.03 -12.59
C GLU A 121 7.90 -6.58 -14.05
N MET A 122 6.70 -6.06 -14.36
CA MET A 122 6.37 -5.52 -15.69
C MET A 122 7.27 -4.33 -16.04
N LEU A 123 7.53 -3.41 -15.11
CA LEU A 123 8.42 -2.28 -15.35
C LEU A 123 9.88 -2.73 -15.56
N MET A 124 10.34 -3.79 -14.91
CA MET A 124 11.67 -4.36 -15.12
C MET A 124 11.87 -4.86 -16.55
N VAL A 125 10.79 -5.37 -17.18
CA VAL A 125 10.80 -5.83 -18.59
C VAL A 125 10.55 -4.65 -19.56
N GLY A 126 10.32 -3.45 -19.05
CA GLY A 126 10.05 -2.25 -19.86
C GLY A 126 8.59 -2.07 -20.28
N ASP A 127 7.67 -2.84 -19.70
CA ASP A 127 6.24 -2.74 -20.01
C ASP A 127 5.59 -1.56 -19.26
N GLN A 128 5.28 -0.52 -20.00
CA GLN A 128 4.67 0.71 -19.47
C GLN A 128 3.18 0.53 -19.10
N THR A 129 2.55 -0.58 -19.47
CA THR A 129 1.15 -0.86 -19.10
C THR A 129 0.99 -1.13 -17.60
N ALA A 130 2.10 -1.31 -16.88
CA ALA A 130 2.13 -1.41 -15.42
C ALA A 130 1.52 -0.16 -14.74
N TYR A 131 1.76 1.04 -15.24
CA TYR A 131 1.25 2.28 -14.62
C TYR A 131 -0.28 2.36 -14.61
N PRO A 132 -0.99 2.26 -15.74
CA PRO A 132 -2.45 2.28 -15.71
C PRO A 132 -3.04 1.11 -14.93
N MET A 133 -2.42 -0.07 -14.98
CA MET A 133 -2.84 -1.23 -14.20
C MET A 133 -2.82 -0.92 -12.70
N ILE A 134 -1.73 -0.40 -12.18
CA ILE A 134 -1.57 -0.08 -10.75
C ILE A 134 -2.51 1.04 -10.32
N LEU A 135 -2.72 2.06 -11.17
CA LEU A 135 -3.68 3.13 -10.89
C LEU A 135 -5.11 2.58 -10.78
N CYS A 136 -5.54 1.74 -11.73
CA CYS A 136 -6.86 1.11 -11.68
C CYS A 136 -7.04 0.25 -10.41
N ILE A 137 -6.03 -0.53 -10.04
CA ILE A 137 -6.05 -1.37 -8.84
C ILE A 137 -6.12 -0.49 -7.59
N THR A 138 -5.32 0.56 -7.51
CA THR A 138 -5.34 1.51 -6.38
C THR A 138 -6.73 2.12 -6.22
N LEU A 139 -7.34 2.60 -7.31
CA LEU A 139 -8.70 3.14 -7.29
C LEU A 139 -9.72 2.10 -6.85
N ALA A 140 -9.61 0.85 -7.33
CA ALA A 140 -10.51 -0.22 -6.93
C ALA A 140 -10.44 -0.49 -5.41
N TYR A 141 -9.24 -0.57 -4.84
CA TYR A 141 -9.07 -0.74 -3.38
C TYR A 141 -9.61 0.46 -2.60
N LEU A 142 -9.36 1.69 -3.05
CA LEU A 142 -9.86 2.89 -2.38
C LEU A 142 -11.39 3.03 -2.42
N ILE A 143 -12.05 2.45 -3.42
CA ILE A 143 -13.51 2.41 -3.51
C ILE A 143 -14.11 1.34 -2.59
N VAL A 144 -13.40 0.20 -2.43
CA VAL A 144 -13.88 -0.93 -1.63
C VAL A 144 -13.66 -0.70 -0.13
N ILE A 145 -12.60 0.02 0.26
CA ILE A 145 -12.30 0.39 1.66
C ILE A 145 -13.17 1.55 2.12
#